data_d5cf8675fe5ff5cee4c01b4f2636012a
#
_entry.id   d5cf8675fe5ff5cee4c01b4f2636012a
#
_cell.length_a   1.000
_cell.length_b   1.000
_cell.length_c   1.000
_cell.angle_alpha   90.00
_cell.angle_beta   90.00
_cell.angle_gamma   90.00
#
_symmetry.space_group_name_H-M   'P 1'
#
loop_
_entity.id
_entity.type
_entity.pdbx_description
1 polymer ?
#
loop_
_entity_poly.entity_id
_entity_poly.type
_entity_poly.pdbx_seq_one_letter_code
_entity_poly.pdbx_strand_id
1 'polypeptide(L)'
;KEITKRGLKISVIGIPKTIDNDIHLISKTFGFDTAVEKATEAIRCAHTEALGAPNGIGMVKLMGRESGFIAAQATLALKEVNFVLIPEIPFGLYGENGLLVQLEKRLQ
;
A
#
# COMPACT_ATOMS: atom_id res chain seq x y z
N LYS A 1 -23.78 18.30 17.94
CA LYS A 1 -25.21 18.74 17.91
C LYS A 1 -25.84 18.69 19.31
N GLU A 2 -25.77 17.56 20.06
CA GLU A 2 -26.44 17.44 21.37
C GLU A 2 -25.81 18.36 22.43
N ILE A 3 -24.48 18.51 22.45
CA ILE A 3 -23.72 19.42 23.33
C ILE A 3 -24.19 20.87 23.13
N THR A 4 -24.25 21.29 21.87
CA THR A 4 -24.72 22.65 21.52
C THR A 4 -26.19 22.86 21.90
N LYS A 5 -27.03 21.84 21.65
CA LYS A 5 -28.47 21.89 21.99
C LYS A 5 -28.72 22.07 23.49
N ARG A 6 -27.88 21.45 24.33
CA ARG A 6 -27.97 21.49 25.78
C ARG A 6 -27.17 22.64 26.40
N GLY A 7 -26.49 23.46 25.61
CA GLY A 7 -25.65 24.55 26.10
C GLY A 7 -24.47 24.12 26.97
N LEU A 8 -23.99 22.88 26.78
CA LEU A 8 -22.89 22.32 27.59
C LEU A 8 -21.54 22.89 27.16
N LYS A 9 -20.68 23.22 28.11
CA LYS A 9 -19.31 23.66 27.86
C LYS A 9 -18.35 22.44 27.81
N ILE A 10 -18.54 21.59 26.81
CA ILE A 10 -17.73 20.39 26.60
C ILE A 10 -17.13 20.48 25.21
N SER A 11 -15.80 20.32 25.12
CA SER A 11 -15.08 20.16 23.85
C SER A 11 -14.99 18.69 23.48
N VAL A 12 -15.28 18.37 22.22
CA VAL A 12 -15.09 17.02 21.66
C VAL A 12 -14.06 17.12 20.55
N ILE A 13 -12.98 16.37 20.70
CA ILE A 13 -11.88 16.31 19.73
C ILE A 13 -11.82 14.90 19.19
N GLY A 14 -11.94 14.75 17.87
CA GLY A 14 -11.74 13.48 17.18
C GLY A 14 -10.28 13.34 16.72
N ILE A 15 -9.66 12.21 17.05
CA ILE A 15 -8.34 11.84 16.53
C ILE A 15 -8.56 10.75 15.50
N PRO A 16 -8.40 11.03 14.19
CA PRO A 16 -8.61 10.02 13.17
C PRO A 16 -7.49 9.00 13.17
N LYS A 17 -7.84 7.73 12.94
CA LYS A 17 -6.91 6.62 12.86
C LYS A 17 -7.24 5.72 11.67
N THR A 18 -6.28 5.54 10.79
CA THR A 18 -6.24 4.54 9.72
C THR A 18 -4.78 4.21 9.42
N ILE A 19 -4.51 3.01 8.93
CA ILE A 19 -3.16 2.67 8.43
C ILE A 19 -2.97 3.10 6.98
N ASP A 20 -4.03 3.42 6.25
CA ASP A 20 -4.02 3.66 4.81
C ASP A 20 -3.39 5.01 4.42
N ASN A 21 -3.22 5.91 5.39
CA ASN A 21 -2.68 7.27 5.21
C ASN A 21 -3.46 8.12 4.21
N ASP A 22 -4.76 7.90 4.10
CA ASP A 22 -5.67 8.49 3.12
C ASP A 22 -6.59 9.59 3.68
N ILE A 23 -6.28 10.13 4.85
CA ILE A 23 -7.07 11.21 5.47
C ILE A 23 -6.56 12.56 4.99
N HIS A 24 -7.45 13.30 4.34
CA HIS A 24 -7.17 14.64 3.84
C HIS A 24 -6.67 15.58 4.96
N LEU A 25 -5.68 16.43 4.68
CA LEU A 25 -5.02 17.37 5.60
C LEU A 25 -4.20 16.71 6.72
N ILE A 26 -4.03 15.40 6.73
CA ILE A 26 -3.16 14.71 7.67
C ILE A 26 -1.95 14.17 6.91
N SER A 27 -0.75 14.60 7.29
CA SER A 27 0.49 14.17 6.63
C SER A 27 0.83 12.70 6.90
N LYS A 28 0.52 12.22 8.09
CA LYS A 28 0.78 10.84 8.49
C LYS A 28 -0.26 10.36 9.49
N THR A 29 -0.86 9.20 9.22
CA THR A 29 -1.84 8.56 10.09
C THR A 29 -1.20 7.55 11.03
N PHE A 30 -1.86 7.29 12.17
CA PHE A 30 -1.38 6.32 13.16
C PHE A 30 -1.41 4.89 12.61
N GLY A 31 -0.28 4.19 12.76
CA GLY A 31 -0.12 2.81 12.31
C GLY A 31 0.35 2.68 10.85
N PHE A 32 0.47 3.77 10.08
CA PHE A 32 0.98 3.74 8.71
C PHE A 32 2.42 3.19 8.64
N ASP A 33 3.35 3.73 9.42
CA ASP A 33 4.74 3.27 9.43
C ASP A 33 4.85 1.80 9.84
N THR A 34 4.08 1.37 10.85
CA THR A 34 4.02 -0.04 11.25
C THR A 34 3.48 -0.92 10.12
N ALA A 35 2.46 -0.47 9.39
CA ALA A 35 1.92 -1.20 8.25
C ALA A 35 2.97 -1.33 7.13
N VAL A 36 3.73 -0.27 6.84
CA VAL A 36 4.82 -0.29 5.87
C VAL A 36 5.92 -1.26 6.30
N GLU A 37 6.34 -1.23 7.56
CA GLU A 37 7.34 -2.17 8.11
C GLU A 37 6.89 -3.62 7.93
N LYS A 38 5.67 -3.95 8.30
CA LYS A 38 5.12 -5.30 8.13
C LYS A 38 4.97 -5.70 6.66
N ALA A 39 4.65 -4.75 5.79
CA ALA A 39 4.63 -4.98 4.35
C ALA A 39 6.03 -5.34 3.81
N THR A 40 7.09 -4.68 4.27
CA THR A 40 8.47 -4.98 3.85
C THR A 40 8.91 -6.39 4.27
N GLU A 41 8.51 -6.85 5.45
CA GLU A 41 8.77 -8.23 5.89
C GLU A 41 8.11 -9.25 4.95
N ALA A 42 6.83 -9.06 4.64
CA ALA A 42 6.08 -9.95 3.73
C ALA A 42 6.68 -9.95 2.31
N ILE A 43 7.10 -8.80 1.81
CA ILE A 43 7.73 -8.67 0.49
C ILE A 43 9.06 -9.42 0.45
N ARG A 44 9.91 -9.31 1.47
CA ARG A 44 11.17 -10.07 1.55
C ARG A 44 10.95 -11.57 1.58
N CYS A 45 9.94 -12.04 2.33
CA CYS A 45 9.58 -13.46 2.34
C CYS A 45 9.16 -13.94 0.95
N ALA A 46 8.28 -13.21 0.28
CA ALA A 46 7.82 -13.55 -1.07
C ALA A 46 8.97 -13.51 -2.10
N HIS A 47 9.88 -12.55 -1.98
CA HIS A 47 11.07 -12.46 -2.84
C HIS A 47 11.99 -13.65 -2.65
N THR A 48 12.28 -14.02 -1.39
CA THR A 48 13.13 -15.17 -1.07
C THR A 48 12.53 -16.47 -1.63
N GLU A 49 11.23 -16.66 -1.50
CA GLU A 49 10.51 -17.82 -2.05
C GLU A 49 10.58 -17.83 -3.58
N ALA A 50 10.38 -16.69 -4.23
CA ALA A 50 10.46 -16.58 -5.69
C ALA A 50 11.85 -16.92 -6.23
N LEU A 51 12.92 -16.57 -5.52
CA LEU A 51 14.30 -16.95 -5.91
C LEU A 51 14.56 -18.45 -5.85
N GLY A 52 13.78 -19.20 -5.09
CA GLY A 52 13.90 -20.66 -4.97
C GLY A 52 13.33 -21.45 -6.15
N ALA A 53 12.66 -20.79 -7.10
CA ALA A 53 12.00 -21.44 -8.23
C ALA A 53 12.44 -20.84 -9.57
N PRO A 54 12.59 -21.65 -10.65
CA PRO A 54 12.82 -21.14 -12.00
C PRO A 54 11.66 -20.21 -12.41
N ASN A 55 11.99 -18.98 -12.86
CA ASN A 55 11.01 -17.95 -13.23
C ASN A 55 10.00 -17.64 -12.11
N GLY A 56 10.43 -17.79 -10.85
CA GLY A 56 9.58 -17.55 -9.69
C GLY A 56 9.05 -16.13 -9.63
N ILE A 57 7.76 -15.99 -9.33
CA ILE A 57 7.09 -14.69 -9.18
C ILE A 57 6.50 -14.60 -7.79
N GLY A 58 7.00 -13.67 -7.00
CA GLY A 58 6.42 -13.31 -5.70
C GLY A 58 5.35 -12.24 -5.88
N MET A 59 4.15 -12.47 -5.35
CA MET A 59 3.07 -11.50 -5.37
C MET A 59 2.56 -11.26 -3.95
N VAL A 60 2.55 -10.00 -3.53
CA VAL A 60 2.05 -9.59 -2.21
C VAL A 60 0.93 -8.58 -2.38
N LYS A 61 -0.26 -8.93 -1.89
CA LYS A 61 -1.38 -8.01 -1.84
C LYS A 61 -1.37 -7.30 -0.49
N LEU A 62 -1.22 -5.99 -0.51
CA LEU A 62 -1.22 -5.15 0.67
C LEU A 62 -2.60 -4.52 0.92
N MET A 63 -2.82 -4.04 2.13
CA MET A 63 -4.01 -3.28 2.50
C MET A 63 -3.94 -1.87 1.90
N GLY A 64 -5.09 -1.17 1.90
CA GLY A 64 -5.21 0.20 1.42
C GLY A 64 -6.48 0.48 0.62
N ARG A 65 -7.35 -0.49 0.38
CA ARG A 65 -8.59 -0.37 -0.40
C ARG A 65 -8.42 0.48 -1.67
N GLU A 66 -8.69 1.78 -1.59
CA GLU A 66 -8.56 2.75 -2.68
C GLU A 66 -7.31 3.63 -2.55
N SER A 67 -6.38 3.25 -1.67
CA SER A 67 -5.16 3.99 -1.37
C SER A 67 -3.93 3.09 -1.55
N GLY A 68 -2.97 3.52 -2.35
CA GLY A 68 -1.71 2.85 -2.64
C GLY A 68 -0.53 3.27 -1.77
N PHE A 69 -0.72 4.10 -0.75
CA PHE A 69 0.39 4.67 0.03
C PHE A 69 1.26 3.61 0.73
N ILE A 70 0.65 2.55 1.32
CA ILE A 70 1.42 1.49 1.96
C ILE A 70 2.28 0.76 0.92
N ALA A 71 1.69 0.40 -0.23
CA ALA A 71 2.40 -0.30 -1.30
C ALA A 71 3.53 0.55 -1.88
N ALA A 72 3.27 1.81 -2.16
CA ALA A 72 4.27 2.75 -2.68
C ALA A 72 5.43 2.94 -1.69
N GLN A 73 5.13 3.19 -0.41
CA GLN A 73 6.17 3.41 0.60
C GLN A 73 6.99 2.16 0.88
N ALA A 74 6.35 0.98 0.94
CA ALA A 74 7.06 -0.29 1.12
C ALA A 74 7.97 -0.60 -0.08
N THR A 75 7.53 -0.30 -1.30
CA THR A 75 8.33 -0.45 -2.52
C THR A 75 9.55 0.49 -2.53
N LEU A 76 9.39 1.72 -2.09
CA LEU A 76 10.53 2.66 -1.97
C LEU A 76 11.56 2.20 -0.92
N ALA A 77 11.13 1.47 0.09
CA ALA A 77 12.00 0.92 1.13
C ALA A 77 12.77 -0.34 0.69
N LEU A 78 12.39 -0.96 -0.43
CA LEU A 78 12.92 -2.25 -0.88
C LEU A 78 13.36 -2.19 -2.34
N LYS A 79 14.57 -2.67 -2.63
CA LYS A 79 15.11 -2.77 -4.00
C LYS A 79 14.59 -3.98 -4.77
N GLU A 80 14.01 -4.93 -4.08
CA GLU A 80 13.57 -6.23 -4.61
C GLU A 80 12.28 -6.16 -5.44
N VAL A 81 11.49 -5.10 -5.26
CA VAL A 81 10.19 -4.95 -5.94
C VAL A 81 10.40 -4.48 -7.38
N ASN A 82 9.89 -5.24 -8.34
CA ASN A 82 9.97 -4.92 -9.77
C ASN A 82 8.75 -4.16 -10.26
N PHE A 83 7.57 -4.44 -9.72
CA PHE A 83 6.31 -3.82 -10.10
C PHE A 83 5.52 -3.46 -8.86
N VAL A 84 4.97 -2.27 -8.82
CA VAL A 84 3.99 -1.84 -7.84
C VAL A 84 2.73 -1.38 -8.54
N LEU A 85 1.59 -1.92 -8.12
CA LEU A 85 0.29 -1.60 -8.67
C LEU A 85 -0.52 -0.89 -7.59
N ILE A 86 -0.91 0.32 -7.84
CA ILE A 86 -1.67 1.16 -6.91
C ILE A 86 -2.96 1.65 -7.57
N PRO A 87 -4.05 1.83 -6.81
CA PRO A 87 -5.33 2.22 -7.38
C PRO A 87 -5.33 3.60 -8.02
N GLU A 88 -4.42 4.49 -7.61
CA GLU A 88 -4.31 5.85 -8.14
C GLU A 88 -3.77 5.89 -9.58
N ILE A 89 -3.11 4.83 -10.03
CA ILE A 89 -2.53 4.74 -11.38
C ILE A 89 -3.19 3.59 -12.13
N PRO A 90 -4.04 3.87 -13.14
CA PRO A 90 -4.64 2.83 -13.97
C PRO A 90 -3.57 1.99 -14.68
N PHE A 91 -3.76 0.68 -14.72
CA PHE A 91 -2.91 -0.21 -15.48
C PHE A 91 -3.74 -1.23 -16.27
N GLY A 92 -3.21 -1.64 -17.44
CA GLY A 92 -3.78 -2.72 -18.23
C GLY A 92 -3.03 -4.03 -18.00
N LEU A 93 -3.74 -5.15 -18.02
CA LEU A 93 -3.10 -6.47 -17.97
C LEU A 93 -2.55 -6.88 -19.34
N TYR A 94 -3.24 -6.53 -20.42
CA TYR A 94 -2.98 -6.95 -21.79
C TYR A 94 -2.57 -5.77 -22.68
N GLY A 95 -2.09 -6.07 -23.88
CA GLY A 95 -1.61 -5.09 -24.86
C GLY A 95 -0.10 -4.86 -24.79
N GLU A 96 0.45 -4.09 -25.73
CA GLU A 96 1.91 -3.88 -25.86
C GLU A 96 2.59 -3.35 -24.59
N ASN A 97 1.90 -2.53 -23.83
CA ASN A 97 2.37 -1.97 -22.56
C ASN A 97 1.70 -2.62 -21.34
N GLY A 98 1.01 -3.75 -21.53
CA GLY A 98 0.33 -4.46 -20.46
C GLY A 98 1.29 -5.08 -19.45
N LEU A 99 0.82 -5.24 -18.22
CA LEU A 99 1.61 -5.82 -17.13
C LEU A 99 2.17 -7.20 -17.48
N LEU A 100 1.38 -8.05 -18.14
CA LEU A 100 1.81 -9.41 -18.48
C LEU A 100 2.96 -9.41 -19.49
N VAL A 101 2.95 -8.52 -20.48
CA VAL A 101 4.05 -8.38 -21.44
C VAL A 101 5.31 -7.85 -20.75
N GLN A 102 5.18 -6.90 -19.82
CA GLN A 102 6.33 -6.38 -19.07
C GLN A 102 6.91 -7.46 -18.13
N LEU A 103 6.05 -8.28 -17.53
CA LEU A 103 6.46 -9.39 -16.69
C LEU A 103 7.21 -10.47 -17.51
N GLU A 104 6.70 -10.83 -18.68
CA GLU A 104 7.35 -11.78 -19.59
C GLU A 104 8.74 -11.30 -20.00
N LYS A 105 8.88 -10.04 -20.41
CA LYS A 105 10.18 -9.44 -20.74
C LYS A 105 11.17 -9.47 -19.58
N ARG A 106 10.69 -9.46 -18.36
CA ARG A 106 11.52 -9.51 -17.15
C ARG A 106 12.02 -10.93 -16.85
N LEU A 107 11.26 -11.95 -17.22
CA LEU A 107 11.61 -13.37 -17.00
C LEU A 107 12.57 -13.94 -18.06
N GLN A 108 12.74 -13.27 -19.20
CA GLN A 108 13.71 -13.59 -20.24
C GLN A 108 15.10 -13.05 -19.90
#